data_0e7cab00b274eadb18a7d431fb60696f
#
_entry.id   0e7cab00b274eadb18a7d431fb60696f
#
_cell.length_a   1.000
_cell.length_b   1.000
_cell.length_c   1.000
_cell.angle_alpha   90.00
_cell.angle_beta   90.00
_cell.angle_gamma   90.00
#
_symmetry.space_group_name_H-M   'P 1'
#
loop_
_entity.id
_entity.type
_entity.pdbx_description
1 polymer ?
#
loop_
_entity_poly.entity_id
_entity_poly.type
_entity_poly.pdbx_seq_one_letter_code
_entity_poly.pdbx_strand_id
1 'polypeptide(L)'
;VRTGKMISGEKIPSEQELSEQFQVSRQTVRRALEELVKQNIVESRRGSGSYICEEAGSILGNIERKRSDHEEKRIAVMLTYIDTYIFPIIVREIEKKVTQAGGILQIAMTDNSVAKERMHLEEFLRTRRIDGLIAEPVKSGLPNPNLDLYQKLQKSGIPVLFVNSFYENLTIPHVSLDDEKAGYIATKHLLECGHTRIAGIFKADDGQGRMRYAGYTKALMEHSH
;
A
#
# COMPACT_ATOMS: atom_id res chain seq x y z
N VAL A 1 21.94 -9.26 -4.52
CA VAL A 1 20.96 -9.95 -3.68
C VAL A 1 19.62 -9.23 -3.77
N ARG A 2 19.54 -7.95 -3.36
CA ARG A 2 18.30 -7.16 -3.33
C ARG A 2 17.61 -7.00 -4.70
N THR A 3 18.34 -6.82 -5.77
CA THR A 3 17.83 -6.65 -7.15
C THR A 3 17.70 -7.96 -7.93
N GLY A 4 17.96 -9.12 -7.29
CA GLY A 4 18.00 -10.42 -7.94
C GLY A 4 19.24 -10.65 -8.85
N LYS A 5 20.17 -9.68 -8.91
CA LYS A 5 21.38 -9.79 -9.74
C LYS A 5 22.43 -10.74 -9.14
N MET A 6 22.37 -11.00 -7.83
CA MET A 6 23.26 -11.95 -7.13
C MET A 6 22.45 -12.74 -6.09
N ILE A 7 22.76 -14.01 -5.90
CA ILE A 7 22.10 -14.91 -4.94
C ILE A 7 23.03 -15.26 -3.77
N SER A 8 22.47 -15.72 -2.67
CA SER A 8 23.22 -16.21 -1.51
C SER A 8 24.16 -17.35 -1.94
N GLY A 9 25.40 -17.35 -1.45
CA GLY A 9 26.45 -18.30 -1.81
C GLY A 9 27.17 -17.97 -3.11
N GLU A 10 26.74 -16.97 -3.88
CA GLU A 10 27.39 -16.58 -5.14
C GLU A 10 28.71 -15.86 -4.90
N LYS A 11 29.70 -16.13 -5.78
CA LYS A 11 31.01 -15.49 -5.74
C LYS A 11 30.89 -14.05 -6.25
N ILE A 12 31.43 -13.11 -5.48
CA ILE A 12 31.52 -11.70 -5.89
C ILE A 12 32.68 -11.52 -6.88
N PRO A 13 32.52 -10.66 -7.92
CA PRO A 13 33.62 -10.28 -8.79
C PRO A 13 34.84 -9.77 -8.01
N SER A 14 36.01 -9.95 -8.53
CA SER A 14 37.27 -9.52 -7.90
C SER A 14 37.34 -8.00 -7.68
N GLU A 15 38.21 -7.55 -6.77
CA GLU A 15 38.43 -6.11 -6.52
C GLU A 15 38.78 -5.35 -7.82
N GLN A 16 39.45 -6.01 -8.74
CA GLN A 16 39.81 -5.42 -10.03
C GLN A 16 38.59 -5.26 -10.93
N GLU A 17 37.80 -6.32 -11.10
CA GLU A 17 36.60 -6.29 -11.91
C GLU A 17 35.58 -5.27 -11.36
N LEU A 18 35.41 -5.21 -10.03
CA LEU A 18 34.53 -4.19 -9.39
C LEU A 18 35.08 -2.78 -9.58
N SER A 19 36.42 -2.59 -9.51
CA SER A 19 37.06 -1.29 -9.75
C SER A 19 36.80 -0.79 -11.18
N GLU A 20 36.88 -1.68 -12.16
CA GLU A 20 36.61 -1.39 -13.58
C GLU A 20 35.10 -1.13 -13.80
N GLN A 21 34.24 -1.99 -13.25
CA GLN A 21 32.79 -1.91 -13.41
C GLN A 21 32.20 -0.62 -12.83
N PHE A 22 32.69 -0.19 -11.67
CA PHE A 22 32.16 1.01 -10.95
C PHE A 22 33.03 2.26 -11.16
N GLN A 23 34.11 2.19 -11.92
CA GLN A 23 35.05 3.29 -12.20
C GLN A 23 35.57 3.96 -10.92
N VAL A 24 35.92 3.17 -9.92
CA VAL A 24 36.45 3.63 -8.62
C VAL A 24 37.79 2.97 -8.33
N SER A 25 38.59 3.53 -7.40
CA SER A 25 39.88 2.96 -7.03
C SER A 25 39.74 1.57 -6.38
N ARG A 26 40.72 0.67 -6.57
CA ARG A 26 40.74 -0.62 -5.85
C ARG A 26 40.68 -0.46 -4.32
N GLN A 27 41.26 0.60 -3.80
CA GLN A 27 41.21 0.90 -2.36
C GLN A 27 39.78 1.22 -1.90
N THR A 28 38.99 1.92 -2.73
CA THR A 28 37.57 2.20 -2.48
C THR A 28 36.77 0.90 -2.47
N VAL A 29 37.00 0.01 -3.46
CA VAL A 29 36.34 -1.30 -3.51
C VAL A 29 36.70 -2.13 -2.29
N ARG A 30 37.95 -2.19 -1.88
CA ARG A 30 38.41 -2.95 -0.71
C ARG A 30 37.72 -2.47 0.56
N ARG A 31 37.68 -1.15 0.80
CA ARG A 31 36.96 -0.59 1.96
C ARG A 31 35.47 -0.93 1.95
N ALA A 32 34.83 -0.91 0.78
CA ALA A 32 33.44 -1.30 0.65
C ALA A 32 33.22 -2.79 0.96
N LEU A 33 34.08 -3.67 0.47
CA LEU A 33 34.02 -5.11 0.78
C LEU A 33 34.29 -5.38 2.26
N GLU A 34 35.29 -4.71 2.87
CA GLU A 34 35.57 -4.82 4.31
C GLU A 34 34.33 -4.42 5.16
N GLU A 35 33.61 -3.39 4.74
CA GLU A 35 32.40 -2.95 5.42
C GLU A 35 31.27 -3.98 5.28
N LEU A 36 31.11 -4.58 4.09
CA LEU A 36 30.13 -5.65 3.87
C LEU A 36 30.47 -6.93 4.64
N VAL A 37 31.77 -7.21 4.84
CA VAL A 37 32.21 -8.34 5.68
C VAL A 37 31.89 -8.07 7.16
N LYS A 38 32.13 -6.86 7.67
CA LYS A 38 31.76 -6.47 9.05
C LYS A 38 30.25 -6.60 9.30
N GLN A 39 29.44 -6.38 8.27
CA GLN A 39 28.00 -6.49 8.33
C GLN A 39 27.49 -7.91 8.09
N ASN A 40 28.34 -8.91 7.93
CA ASN A 40 28.02 -10.30 7.61
C ASN A 40 27.19 -10.46 6.31
N ILE A 41 27.31 -9.53 5.39
CA ILE A 41 26.68 -9.59 4.05
C ILE A 41 27.57 -10.38 3.10
N VAL A 42 28.89 -10.26 3.28
CA VAL A 42 29.94 -10.91 2.47
C VAL A 42 30.87 -11.67 3.39
N GLU A 43 31.29 -12.84 2.98
CA GLU A 43 32.38 -13.60 3.61
C GLU A 43 33.60 -13.68 2.68
N SER A 44 34.80 -13.52 3.24
CA SER A 44 36.06 -13.67 2.49
C SER A 44 36.66 -15.04 2.76
N ARG A 45 36.84 -15.83 1.71
CA ARG A 45 37.47 -17.18 1.79
C ARG A 45 38.89 -17.11 1.27
N ARG A 46 39.86 -17.36 2.14
CA ARG A 46 41.30 -17.24 1.83
C ARG A 46 41.66 -18.06 0.60
N GLY A 47 42.24 -17.41 -0.41
CA GLY A 47 42.63 -18.02 -1.69
C GLY A 47 41.46 -18.29 -2.67
N SER A 48 40.19 -18.09 -2.28
CA SER A 48 39.05 -18.38 -3.14
C SER A 48 38.27 -17.14 -3.56
N GLY A 49 38.34 -16.04 -2.78
CA GLY A 49 37.64 -14.78 -3.06
C GLY A 49 36.55 -14.47 -2.03
N SER A 50 35.64 -13.56 -2.39
CA SER A 50 34.53 -13.12 -1.56
C SER A 50 33.21 -13.69 -2.06
N TYR A 51 32.32 -14.05 -1.15
CA TYR A 51 31.03 -14.70 -1.43
C TYR A 51 29.91 -14.01 -0.66
N ILE A 52 28.69 -14.06 -1.20
CA ILE A 52 27.49 -13.57 -0.50
C ILE A 52 27.12 -14.55 0.61
N CYS A 53 26.99 -14.07 1.85
CA CYS A 53 26.52 -14.90 2.98
C CYS A 53 25.10 -15.41 2.76
N GLU A 54 24.78 -16.59 3.30
CA GLU A 54 23.42 -17.17 3.20
C GLU A 54 22.35 -16.26 3.84
N GLU A 55 22.69 -15.58 4.92
CA GLU A 55 21.82 -14.67 5.64
C GLU A 55 21.82 -13.24 5.10
N ALA A 56 22.55 -12.93 4.04
CA ALA A 56 22.71 -11.58 3.50
C ALA A 56 21.38 -10.90 3.17
N GLY A 57 20.39 -11.66 2.67
CA GLY A 57 19.06 -11.15 2.36
C GLY A 57 18.29 -10.66 3.59
N SER A 58 18.35 -11.42 4.70
CA SER A 58 17.72 -11.06 5.97
C SER A 58 18.44 -9.91 6.68
N ILE A 59 19.77 -9.88 6.62
CA ILE A 59 20.61 -8.81 7.18
C ILE A 59 20.33 -7.49 6.46
N LEU A 60 20.31 -7.50 5.13
CA LEU A 60 19.97 -6.31 4.33
C LEU A 60 18.56 -5.80 4.63
N GLY A 61 17.58 -6.70 4.77
CA GLY A 61 16.23 -6.34 5.19
C GLY A 61 16.17 -5.73 6.60
N ASN A 62 17.00 -6.20 7.53
CA ASN A 62 17.09 -5.66 8.90
C ASN A 62 17.85 -4.33 8.96
N ILE A 63 18.88 -4.14 8.12
CA ILE A 63 19.60 -2.84 8.00
C ILE A 63 18.65 -1.78 7.43
N GLU A 64 17.82 -2.12 6.46
CA GLU A 64 16.79 -1.20 5.93
C GLU A 64 15.74 -0.86 6.99
N ARG A 65 15.29 -1.83 7.80
CA ARG A 65 14.38 -1.57 8.92
C ARG A 65 15.02 -0.64 9.97
N LYS A 66 16.30 -0.85 10.34
CA LYS A 66 17.02 0.04 11.27
C LYS A 66 17.30 1.43 10.71
N ARG A 67 17.49 1.58 9.39
CA ARG A 67 17.56 2.90 8.75
C ARG A 67 16.22 3.62 8.78
N SER A 68 15.10 2.88 8.62
CA SER A 68 13.76 3.45 8.70
C SER A 68 13.36 3.91 10.10
N ASP A 69 14.00 3.41 11.16
CA ASP A 69 13.72 3.85 12.54
C ASP A 69 14.24 5.27 12.85
N HIS A 70 15.06 5.87 11.96
CA HIS A 70 15.57 7.24 12.07
C HIS A 70 15.18 8.13 10.88
N GLU A 71 14.56 7.60 9.83
CA GLU A 71 14.00 8.41 8.75
C GLU A 71 12.50 8.66 8.98
N GLU A 72 12.05 9.87 8.68
CA GLU A 72 10.64 10.27 8.74
C GLU A 72 9.78 9.32 7.91
N LYS A 73 8.84 8.63 8.56
CA LYS A 73 7.94 7.68 7.88
C LYS A 73 7.07 8.39 6.86
N ARG A 74 6.99 7.84 5.67
CA ARG A 74 6.19 8.38 4.56
C ARG A 74 4.94 7.57 4.36
N ILE A 75 3.80 8.14 4.70
CA ILE A 75 2.49 7.53 4.51
C ILE A 75 1.87 8.11 3.24
N ALA A 76 1.56 7.25 2.27
CA ALA A 76 0.77 7.66 1.13
C ALA A 76 -0.73 7.58 1.46
N VAL A 77 -1.48 8.61 1.04
CA VAL A 77 -2.94 8.59 1.01
C VAL A 77 -3.37 8.69 -0.45
N MET A 78 -4.04 7.66 -0.93
CA MET A 78 -4.53 7.57 -2.30
C MET A 78 -6.06 7.56 -2.27
N LEU A 79 -6.67 8.62 -2.81
CA LEU A 79 -8.12 8.85 -2.77
C LEU A 79 -8.68 9.07 -4.17
N THR A 80 -9.99 8.85 -4.32
CA THR A 80 -10.69 9.14 -5.57
C THR A 80 -10.79 10.64 -5.80
N TYR A 81 -11.14 11.41 -4.76
CA TYR A 81 -11.22 12.87 -4.77
C TYR A 81 -10.69 13.40 -3.44
N ILE A 82 -10.22 14.65 -3.38
CA ILE A 82 -9.71 15.26 -2.13
C ILE A 82 -10.40 16.57 -1.77
N ASP A 83 -11.12 17.17 -2.69
CA ASP A 83 -11.67 18.53 -2.60
C ASP A 83 -13.17 18.58 -2.32
N THR A 84 -13.83 17.43 -2.29
CA THR A 84 -15.28 17.34 -2.17
C THR A 84 -15.72 16.41 -1.04
N TYR A 85 -16.94 16.60 -0.57
CA TYR A 85 -17.62 15.73 0.39
C TYR A 85 -16.86 15.61 1.73
N ILE A 86 -16.59 14.40 2.21
CA ILE A 86 -15.92 14.14 3.50
C ILE A 86 -14.38 14.14 3.38
N PHE A 87 -13.83 14.04 2.15
CA PHE A 87 -12.41 13.82 1.95
C PHE A 87 -11.50 14.93 2.48
N PRO A 88 -11.82 16.23 2.36
CA PRO A 88 -10.99 17.28 2.94
C PRO A 88 -10.79 17.12 4.45
N ILE A 89 -11.83 16.67 5.16
CA ILE A 89 -11.77 16.44 6.61
C ILE A 89 -10.92 15.21 6.92
N ILE A 90 -11.13 14.12 6.19
CA ILE A 90 -10.36 12.87 6.34
C ILE A 90 -8.86 13.13 6.11
N VAL A 91 -8.51 13.78 5.00
CA VAL A 91 -7.11 14.09 4.66
C VAL A 91 -6.46 14.94 5.74
N ARG A 92 -7.15 15.99 6.21
CA ARG A 92 -6.63 16.87 7.28
C ARG A 92 -6.38 16.10 8.59
N GLU A 93 -7.29 15.21 8.98
CA GLU A 93 -7.10 14.46 10.23
C GLU A 93 -6.01 13.37 10.09
N ILE A 94 -5.88 12.76 8.92
CA ILE A 94 -4.76 11.85 8.63
C ILE A 94 -3.43 12.61 8.67
N GLU A 95 -3.34 13.75 7.97
CA GLU A 95 -2.15 14.60 7.94
C GLU A 95 -1.71 14.98 9.36
N LYS A 96 -2.64 15.48 10.15
CA LYS A 96 -2.39 15.85 11.56
C LYS A 96 -1.81 14.68 12.36
N LYS A 97 -2.37 13.47 12.21
CA LYS A 97 -1.88 12.27 12.92
C LYS A 97 -0.51 11.82 12.43
N VAL A 98 -0.28 11.84 11.12
CA VAL A 98 1.02 11.49 10.52
C VAL A 98 2.10 12.46 10.98
N THR A 99 1.86 13.77 10.92
CA THR A 99 2.78 14.81 11.36
C THR A 99 3.04 14.74 12.87
N GLN A 100 2.03 14.51 13.70
CA GLN A 100 2.20 14.28 15.14
C GLN A 100 3.08 13.07 15.46
N ALA A 101 3.09 12.07 14.59
CA ALA A 101 3.94 10.89 14.69
C ALA A 101 5.35 11.09 14.07
N GLY A 102 5.68 12.31 13.63
CA GLY A 102 6.97 12.61 12.98
C GLY A 102 7.08 12.08 11.55
N GLY A 103 5.95 11.83 10.88
CA GLY A 103 5.93 11.34 9.51
C GLY A 103 5.58 12.41 8.48
N ILE A 104 5.68 12.04 7.20
CA ILE A 104 5.31 12.85 6.05
C ILE A 104 4.12 12.22 5.34
N LEU A 105 3.11 13.03 4.99
CA LEU A 105 1.99 12.60 4.17
C LEU A 105 2.28 12.87 2.67
N GLN A 106 2.11 11.83 1.85
CA GLN A 106 2.12 11.94 0.39
C GLN A 106 0.69 11.71 -0.12
N ILE A 107 0.16 12.63 -0.92
CA ILE A 107 -1.19 12.52 -1.48
C ILE A 107 -1.12 12.08 -2.94
N ALA A 108 -1.99 11.13 -3.32
CA ALA A 108 -2.19 10.65 -4.68
C ALA A 108 -3.70 10.68 -5.01
N MET A 109 -4.05 11.14 -6.20
CA MET A 109 -5.43 11.21 -6.67
C MET A 109 -5.66 10.26 -7.83
N THR A 110 -6.74 9.47 -7.73
CA THR A 110 -7.10 8.51 -8.78
C THR A 110 -8.20 9.02 -9.71
N ASP A 111 -8.97 10.04 -9.31
CA ASP A 111 -10.16 10.53 -10.02
C ASP A 111 -11.13 9.38 -10.38
N ASN A 112 -11.25 8.40 -9.50
CA ASN A 112 -12.01 7.17 -9.69
C ASN A 112 -11.61 6.39 -10.98
N SER A 113 -10.35 6.52 -11.42
CA SER A 113 -9.79 5.87 -12.61
C SER A 113 -8.92 4.67 -12.25
N VAL A 114 -9.31 3.48 -12.73
CA VAL A 114 -8.55 2.22 -12.56
C VAL A 114 -7.11 2.35 -13.13
N ALA A 115 -6.94 3.12 -14.22
CA ALA A 115 -5.62 3.34 -14.79
C ALA A 115 -4.73 4.21 -13.92
N LYS A 116 -5.29 5.29 -13.30
CA LYS A 116 -4.54 6.13 -12.35
C LYS A 116 -4.20 5.38 -11.05
N GLU A 117 -5.13 4.59 -10.53
CA GLU A 117 -4.87 3.70 -9.40
C GLU A 117 -3.68 2.79 -9.70
N ARG A 118 -3.68 2.11 -10.87
CA ARG A 118 -2.58 1.25 -11.32
C ARG A 118 -1.26 2.00 -11.36
N MET A 119 -1.25 3.16 -12.00
CA MET A 119 -0.06 4.00 -12.14
C MET A 119 0.57 4.32 -10.76
N HIS A 120 -0.24 4.73 -9.79
CA HIS A 120 0.24 5.04 -8.44
C HIS A 120 0.75 3.78 -7.71
N LEU A 121 0.03 2.66 -7.78
CA LEU A 121 0.44 1.41 -7.14
C LEU A 121 1.76 0.88 -7.72
N GLU A 122 1.93 0.91 -9.03
CA GLU A 122 3.18 0.54 -9.71
C GLU A 122 4.34 1.47 -9.31
N GLU A 123 4.08 2.78 -9.19
CA GLU A 123 5.08 3.74 -8.73
C GLU A 123 5.51 3.48 -7.27
N PHE A 124 4.56 3.20 -6.37
CA PHE A 124 4.88 2.85 -4.98
C PHE A 124 5.70 1.56 -4.89
N LEU A 125 5.36 0.54 -5.66
CA LEU A 125 6.12 -0.71 -5.73
C LEU A 125 7.53 -0.52 -6.29
N ARG A 126 7.67 0.32 -7.33
CA ARG A 126 8.93 0.58 -8.02
C ARG A 126 9.89 1.41 -7.17
N THR A 127 9.40 2.48 -6.55
CA THR A 127 10.25 3.42 -5.80
C THR A 127 10.49 3.00 -4.37
N ARG A 128 9.54 2.27 -3.75
CA ARG A 128 9.55 1.90 -2.33
C ARG A 128 9.82 3.09 -1.41
N ARG A 129 9.29 4.28 -1.78
CA ARG A 129 9.46 5.53 -1.02
C ARG A 129 8.36 5.79 0.00
N ILE A 130 7.46 4.83 0.20
CA ILE A 130 6.40 4.90 1.22
C ILE A 130 6.55 3.75 2.21
N ASP A 131 6.19 4.00 3.45
CA ASP A 131 6.21 3.04 4.56
C ASP A 131 4.82 2.49 4.86
N GLY A 132 3.77 3.09 4.30
CA GLY A 132 2.39 2.63 4.41
C GLY A 132 1.49 3.32 3.40
N LEU A 133 0.39 2.66 3.07
CA LEU A 133 -0.63 3.15 2.13
C LEU A 133 -2.00 3.16 2.80
N ILE A 134 -2.65 4.32 2.82
CA ILE A 134 -4.08 4.48 3.10
C ILE A 134 -4.75 4.73 1.74
N ALA A 135 -5.67 3.87 1.33
CA ALA A 135 -6.27 3.94 0.00
C ALA A 135 -7.79 3.89 0.04
N GLU A 136 -8.43 4.74 -0.75
CA GLU A 136 -9.80 4.55 -1.15
C GLU A 136 -9.83 3.74 -2.45
N PRO A 137 -10.47 2.57 -2.46
CA PRO A 137 -10.60 1.72 -3.64
C PRO A 137 -11.35 2.41 -4.80
N VAL A 138 -10.83 2.26 -5.99
CA VAL A 138 -11.46 2.76 -7.22
C VAL A 138 -12.50 1.77 -7.71
N LYS A 139 -13.73 2.24 -7.99
CA LYS A 139 -14.83 1.41 -8.54
C LYS A 139 -14.99 0.07 -7.82
N SER A 140 -15.00 0.14 -6.49
CA SER A 140 -14.97 -1.05 -5.61
C SER A 140 -16.16 -2.01 -5.76
N GLY A 141 -17.22 -1.58 -6.42
CA GLY A 141 -18.37 -2.42 -6.77
C GLY A 141 -18.21 -3.23 -8.07
N LEU A 142 -17.11 -3.06 -8.78
CA LEU A 142 -16.81 -3.73 -10.06
C LEU A 142 -15.55 -4.57 -9.96
N PRO A 143 -15.35 -5.58 -10.84
CA PRO A 143 -14.08 -6.27 -10.94
C PRO A 143 -12.94 -5.28 -11.23
N ASN A 144 -11.85 -5.37 -10.44
CA ASN A 144 -10.71 -4.48 -10.57
C ASN A 144 -9.44 -5.28 -10.92
N PRO A 145 -8.74 -4.95 -12.03
CA PRO A 145 -7.55 -5.67 -12.46
C PRO A 145 -6.30 -5.35 -11.62
N ASN A 146 -6.38 -4.44 -10.64
CA ASN A 146 -5.24 -3.99 -9.83
C ASN A 146 -5.10 -4.70 -8.48
N LEU A 147 -5.95 -5.67 -8.17
CA LEU A 147 -5.96 -6.34 -6.86
C LEU A 147 -4.60 -7.02 -6.55
N ASP A 148 -3.92 -7.55 -7.56
CA ASP A 148 -2.60 -8.15 -7.41
C ASP A 148 -1.52 -7.15 -6.98
N LEU A 149 -1.66 -5.87 -7.33
CA LEU A 149 -0.71 -4.82 -6.93
C LEU A 149 -0.81 -4.51 -5.43
N TYR A 150 -2.01 -4.50 -4.85
CA TYR A 150 -2.19 -4.38 -3.41
C TYR A 150 -1.57 -5.56 -2.65
N GLN A 151 -1.76 -6.79 -3.16
CA GLN A 151 -1.11 -7.97 -2.60
C GLN A 151 0.42 -7.91 -2.70
N LYS A 152 0.96 -7.39 -3.80
CA LYS A 152 2.40 -7.17 -3.97
C LYS A 152 2.94 -6.13 -2.98
N LEU A 153 2.21 -5.04 -2.71
CA LEU A 153 2.57 -4.06 -1.68
C LEU A 153 2.68 -4.73 -0.30
N GLN A 154 1.65 -5.49 0.12
CA GLN A 154 1.68 -6.20 1.39
C GLN A 154 2.85 -7.19 1.48
N LYS A 155 3.08 -7.99 0.43
CA LYS A 155 4.22 -8.93 0.36
C LYS A 155 5.58 -8.23 0.40
N SER A 156 5.66 -6.99 -0.06
CA SER A 156 6.87 -6.18 0.00
C SER A 156 7.10 -5.50 1.36
N GLY A 157 6.21 -5.74 2.34
CA GLY A 157 6.28 -5.18 3.69
C GLY A 157 5.67 -3.80 3.84
N ILE A 158 4.94 -3.28 2.84
CA ILE A 158 4.21 -2.02 2.92
C ILE A 158 2.78 -2.32 3.40
N PRO A 159 2.40 -1.94 4.63
CA PRO A 159 1.04 -2.11 5.13
C PRO A 159 0.05 -1.27 4.33
N VAL A 160 -1.13 -1.83 4.09
CA VAL A 160 -2.23 -1.16 3.39
C VAL A 160 -3.45 -1.11 4.30
N LEU A 161 -4.11 0.04 4.34
CA LEU A 161 -5.41 0.26 5.00
C LEU A 161 -6.38 0.84 3.99
N PHE A 162 -7.56 0.25 3.86
CA PHE A 162 -8.62 0.86 3.07
C PHE A 162 -9.46 1.83 3.90
N VAL A 163 -9.92 2.90 3.27
CA VAL A 163 -10.84 3.88 3.87
C VAL A 163 -12.04 4.07 2.99
N ASN A 164 -13.16 4.39 3.61
CA ASN A 164 -14.44 4.70 2.97
C ASN A 164 -15.08 3.50 2.23
N SER A 165 -14.30 2.68 1.55
CA SER A 165 -14.72 1.46 0.86
C SER A 165 -13.61 0.41 0.92
N PHE A 166 -13.85 -0.80 0.41
CA PHE A 166 -12.88 -1.90 0.37
C PHE A 166 -13.16 -2.82 -0.82
N TYR A 167 -12.16 -3.64 -1.19
CA TYR A 167 -12.36 -4.73 -2.14
C TYR A 167 -12.62 -6.03 -1.37
N GLU A 168 -13.79 -6.63 -1.53
CA GLU A 168 -14.21 -7.87 -0.84
C GLU A 168 -13.24 -9.04 -1.06
N ASN A 169 -12.55 -9.06 -2.22
CA ASN A 169 -11.61 -10.12 -2.59
C ASN A 169 -10.21 -9.96 -1.98
N LEU A 170 -9.99 -8.95 -1.11
CA LEU A 170 -8.70 -8.70 -0.47
C LEU A 170 -8.84 -8.71 1.06
N THR A 171 -7.96 -9.45 1.71
CA THR A 171 -7.85 -9.44 3.18
C THR A 171 -6.97 -8.25 3.60
N ILE A 172 -7.51 -7.03 3.47
CA ILE A 172 -6.87 -5.79 3.87
C ILE A 172 -7.74 -5.12 4.93
N PRO A 173 -7.18 -4.65 6.07
CA PRO A 173 -7.93 -3.88 7.05
C PRO A 173 -8.61 -2.68 6.42
N HIS A 174 -9.82 -2.34 6.86
CA HIS A 174 -10.52 -1.18 6.35
C HIS A 174 -11.29 -0.43 7.45
N VAL A 175 -11.52 0.86 7.19
CA VAL A 175 -12.39 1.74 7.96
C VAL A 175 -13.48 2.24 7.01
N SER A 176 -14.69 1.76 7.18
CA SER A 176 -15.84 2.09 6.34
C SER A 176 -17.11 2.18 7.17
N LEU A 177 -18.14 2.78 6.62
CA LEU A 177 -19.48 2.74 7.20
C LEU A 177 -20.09 1.34 6.99
N ASP A 178 -21.05 0.99 7.84
CA ASP A 178 -21.98 -0.09 7.58
C ASP A 178 -23.05 0.42 6.58
N ASP A 179 -22.70 0.35 5.30
CA ASP A 179 -23.48 0.93 4.22
C ASP A 179 -24.82 0.19 4.01
N GLU A 180 -24.88 -1.12 4.28
CA GLU A 180 -26.14 -1.87 4.23
C GLU A 180 -27.08 -1.35 5.32
N LYS A 181 -26.59 -1.25 6.54
CA LYS A 181 -27.37 -0.70 7.67
C LYS A 181 -27.79 0.74 7.42
N ALA A 182 -26.94 1.56 6.82
CA ALA A 182 -27.27 2.95 6.48
C ALA A 182 -28.42 3.03 5.48
N GLY A 183 -28.38 2.24 4.40
CA GLY A 183 -29.47 2.13 3.43
C GLY A 183 -30.78 1.61 4.07
N TYR A 184 -30.67 0.60 4.92
CA TYR A 184 -31.79 0.03 5.66
C TYR A 184 -32.46 1.05 6.57
N ILE A 185 -31.70 1.74 7.45
CA ILE A 185 -32.24 2.70 8.41
C ILE A 185 -32.92 3.87 7.69
N ALA A 186 -32.31 4.42 6.65
CA ALA A 186 -32.88 5.53 5.90
C ALA A 186 -34.22 5.16 5.26
N THR A 187 -34.30 3.97 4.66
CA THR A 187 -35.51 3.46 4.02
C THR A 187 -36.60 3.14 5.06
N LYS A 188 -36.22 2.47 6.15
CA LYS A 188 -37.15 2.14 7.25
C LYS A 188 -37.74 3.39 7.83
N HIS A 189 -36.98 4.45 8.04
CA HIS A 189 -37.48 5.73 8.53
C HIS A 189 -38.60 6.30 7.63
N LEU A 190 -38.41 6.29 6.32
CA LEU A 190 -39.41 6.74 5.37
C LEU A 190 -40.69 5.90 5.43
N LEU A 191 -40.55 4.58 5.55
CA LEU A 191 -41.69 3.67 5.71
C LEU A 191 -42.46 3.94 7.01
N GLU A 192 -41.76 4.14 8.13
CA GLU A 192 -42.35 4.49 9.43
C GLU A 192 -43.05 5.86 9.40
N CYS A 193 -42.62 6.78 8.54
CA CYS A 193 -43.32 8.04 8.25
C CYS A 193 -44.53 7.89 7.33
N GLY A 194 -44.89 6.68 6.92
CA GLY A 194 -46.08 6.39 6.09
C GLY A 194 -45.86 6.52 4.59
N HIS A 195 -44.64 6.68 4.13
CA HIS A 195 -44.32 6.70 2.70
C HIS A 195 -44.37 5.28 2.11
N THR A 196 -45.20 5.08 1.08
CA THR A 196 -45.40 3.77 0.44
C THR A 196 -44.69 3.67 -0.93
N ARG A 197 -44.29 4.78 -1.54
CA ARG A 197 -43.61 4.86 -2.82
C ARG A 197 -42.26 5.56 -2.67
N ILE A 198 -41.24 4.77 -2.41
CA ILE A 198 -39.87 5.25 -2.12
C ILE A 198 -38.96 4.92 -3.30
N ALA A 199 -38.40 5.93 -3.96
CA ALA A 199 -37.40 5.74 -5.00
C ALA A 199 -36.00 5.87 -4.41
N GLY A 200 -35.06 5.05 -4.90
CA GLY A 200 -33.64 5.08 -4.52
C GLY A 200 -32.75 5.46 -5.69
N ILE A 201 -31.76 6.33 -5.45
CA ILE A 201 -30.68 6.64 -6.41
C ILE A 201 -29.37 6.18 -5.77
N PHE A 202 -28.69 5.21 -6.42
CA PHE A 202 -27.49 4.58 -5.90
C PHE A 202 -26.36 4.66 -6.90
N LYS A 203 -25.14 4.82 -6.40
CA LYS A 203 -23.94 4.75 -7.25
C LYS A 203 -23.68 3.29 -7.60
N ALA A 204 -23.54 2.98 -8.89
CA ALA A 204 -23.50 1.61 -9.39
C ALA A 204 -22.08 1.01 -9.41
N ASP A 205 -21.05 1.86 -9.44
CA ASP A 205 -19.66 1.44 -9.64
C ASP A 205 -18.85 1.31 -8.34
N ASP A 206 -19.45 1.59 -7.18
CA ASP A 206 -18.82 1.38 -5.88
C ASP A 206 -19.55 0.38 -4.98
N GLY A 207 -18.82 -0.23 -4.04
CA GLY A 207 -19.37 -1.18 -3.08
C GLY A 207 -20.37 -0.55 -2.13
N GLN A 208 -20.19 0.71 -1.77
CA GLN A 208 -21.07 1.46 -0.89
C GLN A 208 -22.49 1.59 -1.49
N GLY A 209 -22.57 2.01 -2.76
CA GLY A 209 -23.84 2.14 -3.45
C GLY A 209 -24.59 0.80 -3.53
N ARG A 210 -23.87 -0.29 -3.79
CA ARG A 210 -24.42 -1.66 -3.81
C ARG A 210 -24.93 -2.10 -2.45
N MET A 211 -24.18 -1.86 -1.38
CA MET A 211 -24.56 -2.21 -0.02
C MET A 211 -25.75 -1.38 0.45
N ARG A 212 -25.78 -0.06 0.17
CA ARG A 212 -26.94 0.80 0.47
C ARG A 212 -28.18 0.36 -0.26
N TYR A 213 -28.05 -0.06 -1.53
CA TYR A 213 -29.16 -0.64 -2.28
C TYR A 213 -29.68 -1.94 -1.64
N ALA A 214 -28.78 -2.82 -1.17
CA ALA A 214 -29.18 -4.03 -0.47
C ALA A 214 -29.96 -3.70 0.81
N GLY A 215 -29.51 -2.75 1.61
CA GLY A 215 -30.23 -2.28 2.80
C GLY A 215 -31.59 -1.66 2.48
N TYR A 216 -31.66 -0.84 1.42
CA TYR A 216 -32.91 -0.29 0.92
C TYR A 216 -33.91 -1.39 0.54
N THR A 217 -33.47 -2.37 -0.26
CA THR A 217 -34.33 -3.47 -0.69
C THR A 217 -34.82 -4.31 0.48
N LYS A 218 -33.94 -4.61 1.44
CA LYS A 218 -34.27 -5.34 2.66
C LYS A 218 -35.37 -4.67 3.47
N ALA A 219 -35.26 -3.36 3.69
CA ALA A 219 -36.28 -2.59 4.43
C ALA A 219 -37.63 -2.60 3.72
N LEU A 220 -37.66 -2.48 2.39
CA LEU A 220 -38.90 -2.56 1.61
C LEU A 220 -39.53 -3.95 1.72
N MET A 221 -38.74 -5.03 1.60
CA MET A 221 -39.24 -6.41 1.69
C MET A 221 -39.84 -6.70 3.08
N GLU A 222 -39.18 -6.30 4.15
CA GLU A 222 -39.66 -6.50 5.51
C GLU A 222 -40.95 -5.70 5.82
N HIS A 223 -41.19 -4.62 5.11
CA HIS A 223 -42.41 -3.78 5.34
C HIS A 223 -43.57 -4.17 4.41
N SER A 224 -43.34 -5.01 3.41
CA SER A 224 -44.37 -5.49 2.47
C SER A 224 -45.19 -6.66 3.04
N HIS A 225 -44.94 -7.07 4.27
CA HIS A 225 -45.66 -8.07 5.06
C HIS A 225 -46.36 -7.44 6.27
#